data_ff8bcddbefea74686f051ad603794003
#
_entry.id   ff8bcddbefea74686f051ad603794003
#
_cell.length_a   1.000
_cell.length_b   1.000
_cell.length_c   1.000
_cell.angle_alpha   90.00
_cell.angle_beta   90.00
_cell.angle_gamma   90.00
#
_symmetry.space_group_name_H-M   'P 1'
#
loop_
_entity.id
_entity.type
_entity.pdbx_description
1 polymer ?
#
loop_
_entity_poly.entity_id
_entity_poly.type
_entity_poly.pdbx_seq_one_letter_code
_entity_poly.pdbx_strand_id
1 'polypeptide(L)'
;MPLFNLAWNYDEKFFWDGSVFSLEHQAFVPVSDSIEMKSSWTQLEKELQQHREYPNLFQQAFGTSAIDSTLVTKAIAQFERTLISANSKFDNYLLGNIEPTEEELNGFNVFMDENRGDCFHCHGSDKNPLWTDNIFHNNGLDETFSDLGLGEVTGDPADNGKFKSPSLRNLVFTAPYMHDGRFATLEEVINHYSEGLKNSPTIDPLMKKVAQGGVGLSDKDKADLKSFLLALSDYEFINNPDFKNQ
;
A
#
# COMPACT_ATOMS: atom_id res chain seq x y z
N MET A 1 5.25 0.52 -0.56
CA MET A 1 3.78 0.74 -0.68
C MET A 1 3.38 0.65 -2.15
N PRO A 2 2.18 0.16 -2.51
CA PRO A 2 1.72 0.14 -3.89
C PRO A 2 1.51 1.57 -4.44
N LEU A 3 1.70 1.74 -5.76
CA LEU A 3 1.57 3.04 -6.45
C LEU A 3 0.23 3.20 -7.18
N PHE A 4 -0.72 2.31 -7.00
CA PHE A 4 -2.06 2.43 -7.57
C PHE A 4 -3.06 3.06 -6.59
N ASN A 5 -4.12 3.65 -7.11
CA ASN A 5 -5.19 4.34 -6.38
C ASN A 5 -4.71 5.54 -5.54
N LEU A 6 -3.50 6.04 -5.78
CA LEU A 6 -2.92 7.16 -5.04
C LEU A 6 -3.65 8.49 -5.28
N ALA A 7 -4.46 8.60 -6.35
CA ALA A 7 -5.32 9.75 -6.58
C ALA A 7 -6.33 10.01 -5.45
N TRP A 8 -6.64 8.99 -4.64
CA TRP A 8 -7.55 9.06 -3.48
C TRP A 8 -6.84 8.99 -2.12
N ASN A 9 -5.53 9.21 -2.08
CA ASN A 9 -4.82 9.36 -0.81
C ASN A 9 -5.05 10.76 -0.24
N TYR A 10 -6.16 10.94 0.45
CA TYR A 10 -6.59 12.24 0.99
C TYR A 10 -5.71 12.78 2.12
N ASP A 11 -4.90 11.92 2.73
CA ASP A 11 -4.00 12.30 3.83
C ASP A 11 -2.72 12.98 3.32
N GLU A 12 -2.50 12.93 2.01
CA GLU A 12 -1.33 13.51 1.33
C GLU A 12 0.02 13.11 1.97
N LYS A 13 0.06 11.97 2.66
CA LYS A 13 1.27 11.39 3.23
C LYS A 13 1.63 10.13 2.45
N PHE A 14 2.89 10.04 2.04
CA PHE A 14 3.42 8.94 1.23
C PHE A 14 4.59 8.29 1.96
N PHE A 15 5.06 7.15 1.44
CA PHE A 15 5.93 6.18 2.10
C PHE A 15 5.27 5.51 3.31
N TRP A 16 5.95 4.51 3.87
CA TRP A 16 5.47 3.76 5.02
C TRP A 16 5.41 4.61 6.30
N ASP A 17 6.31 5.59 6.42
CA ASP A 17 6.50 6.47 7.57
C ASP A 17 5.78 7.82 7.43
N GLY A 18 5.25 8.13 6.23
CA GLY A 18 4.59 9.40 5.97
C GLY A 18 5.51 10.60 5.81
N SER A 19 6.80 10.37 5.53
CA SER A 19 7.83 11.44 5.45
C SER A 19 7.65 12.41 4.28
N VAL A 20 6.78 12.10 3.31
CA VAL A 20 6.59 12.87 2.08
C VAL A 20 5.12 13.28 1.91
N PHE A 21 4.87 14.54 1.49
CA PHE A 21 3.56 15.19 1.52
C PHE A 21 2.97 15.50 0.14
N SER A 22 3.55 15.00 -0.93
CA SER A 22 2.97 15.07 -2.27
C SER A 22 3.47 13.91 -3.12
N LEU A 23 2.70 13.55 -4.13
CA LEU A 23 3.07 12.47 -5.06
C LEU A 23 4.28 12.85 -5.90
N GLU A 24 4.41 14.14 -6.25
CA GLU A 24 5.58 14.69 -6.93
C GLU A 24 6.85 14.56 -6.08
N HIS A 25 6.75 14.78 -4.77
CA HIS A 25 7.89 14.60 -3.88
C HIS A 25 8.19 13.10 -3.64
N GLN A 26 7.17 12.26 -3.59
CA GLN A 26 7.34 10.81 -3.54
C GLN A 26 8.13 10.29 -4.77
N ALA A 27 7.83 10.77 -5.97
CA ALA A 27 8.57 10.45 -7.18
C ALA A 27 10.00 11.05 -7.20
N PHE A 28 10.24 12.12 -6.43
CA PHE A 28 11.54 12.80 -6.37
C PHE A 28 12.59 12.03 -5.56
N VAL A 29 12.21 11.49 -4.41
CA VAL A 29 13.14 10.93 -3.41
C VAL A 29 13.91 9.71 -3.94
N PRO A 30 13.28 8.68 -4.54
CA PRO A 30 13.95 7.45 -4.96
C PRO A 30 15.12 7.64 -5.93
N VAL A 31 15.10 8.70 -6.74
CA VAL A 31 16.14 8.96 -7.73
C VAL A 31 17.52 9.17 -7.07
N SER A 32 17.55 9.90 -5.95
CA SER A 32 18.80 10.24 -5.26
C SER A 32 19.09 9.37 -4.05
N ASP A 33 18.15 8.54 -3.62
CA ASP A 33 18.35 7.64 -2.50
C ASP A 33 19.42 6.59 -2.80
N SER A 34 20.35 6.42 -1.85
CA SER A 34 21.55 5.58 -2.02
C SER A 34 21.23 4.07 -2.02
N ILE A 35 20.10 3.68 -1.45
CA ILE A 35 19.63 2.29 -1.40
C ILE A 35 18.57 1.97 -2.46
N GLU A 36 18.07 3.00 -3.17
CA GLU A 36 17.13 2.83 -4.28
C GLU A 36 17.85 3.03 -5.62
N MET A 37 17.61 4.15 -6.35
CA MET A 37 18.18 4.35 -7.69
C MET A 37 19.64 4.81 -7.67
N LYS A 38 20.12 5.41 -6.57
CA LYS A 38 21.49 5.87 -6.37
C LYS A 38 22.01 6.72 -7.55
N SER A 39 21.16 7.59 -8.08
CA SER A 39 21.47 8.51 -9.18
C SER A 39 21.53 9.97 -8.69
N SER A 40 21.46 10.91 -9.59
CA SER A 40 21.27 12.33 -9.26
C SER A 40 20.32 12.98 -10.24
N TRP A 41 19.56 13.95 -9.78
CA TRP A 41 18.65 14.72 -10.63
C TRP A 41 19.38 15.42 -11.76
N THR A 42 20.57 16.01 -11.49
CA THR A 42 21.40 16.64 -12.52
C THR A 42 21.78 15.67 -13.65
N GLN A 43 22.11 14.42 -13.30
CA GLN A 43 22.44 13.41 -14.29
C GLN A 43 21.20 12.98 -15.07
N LEU A 44 20.09 12.71 -14.41
CA LEU A 44 18.83 12.28 -15.02
C LEU A 44 18.28 13.35 -15.97
N GLU A 45 18.23 14.62 -15.53
CA GLU A 45 17.78 15.75 -16.36
C GLU A 45 18.60 15.85 -17.65
N LYS A 46 19.95 15.71 -17.53
CA LYS A 46 20.84 15.72 -18.69
C LYS A 46 20.57 14.55 -19.64
N GLU A 47 20.37 13.35 -19.12
CA GLU A 47 20.06 12.16 -19.93
C GLU A 47 18.72 12.30 -20.66
N LEU A 48 17.68 12.75 -19.97
CA LEU A 48 16.38 13.00 -20.57
C LEU A 48 16.43 14.12 -21.61
N GLN A 49 17.18 15.21 -21.34
CA GLN A 49 17.35 16.32 -22.27
C GLN A 49 18.06 15.90 -23.56
N GLN A 50 18.97 14.91 -23.48
CA GLN A 50 19.72 14.39 -24.62
C GLN A 50 18.97 13.27 -25.38
N HIS A 51 17.90 12.75 -24.80
CA HIS A 51 17.11 11.69 -25.42
C HIS A 51 16.35 12.20 -26.64
N ARG A 52 16.23 11.37 -27.67
CA ARG A 52 15.62 11.76 -28.95
C ARG A 52 14.17 12.24 -28.84
N GLU A 53 13.40 11.68 -27.92
CA GLU A 53 11.96 11.82 -27.85
C GLU A 53 11.49 12.72 -26.70
N TYR A 54 12.12 12.64 -25.51
CA TYR A 54 11.64 13.36 -24.33
C TYR A 54 11.49 14.86 -24.52
N PRO A 55 12.42 15.63 -25.14
CA PRO A 55 12.21 17.07 -25.31
C PRO A 55 10.92 17.42 -26.08
N ASN A 56 10.55 16.61 -27.08
CA ASN A 56 9.32 16.82 -27.83
C ASN A 56 8.08 16.45 -26.99
N LEU A 57 8.13 15.37 -26.21
CA LEU A 57 7.04 14.99 -25.33
C LEU A 57 6.81 16.04 -24.22
N PHE A 58 7.88 16.58 -23.65
CA PHE A 58 7.79 17.66 -22.67
C PHE A 58 7.25 18.95 -23.30
N GLN A 59 7.66 19.29 -24.53
CA GLN A 59 7.07 20.43 -25.27
C GLN A 59 5.56 20.27 -25.47
N GLN A 60 5.08 19.07 -25.74
CA GLN A 60 3.65 18.80 -25.92
C GLN A 60 2.89 18.87 -24.60
N ALA A 61 3.44 18.28 -23.53
CA ALA A 61 2.78 18.16 -22.24
C ALA A 61 2.84 19.46 -21.40
N PHE A 62 3.95 20.18 -21.45
CA PHE A 62 4.23 21.30 -20.54
C PHE A 62 4.50 22.63 -21.26
N GLY A 63 4.54 22.65 -22.59
CA GLY A 63 4.81 23.87 -23.37
C GLY A 63 6.30 24.29 -23.40
N THR A 64 7.20 23.42 -22.94
CA THR A 64 8.64 23.64 -22.93
C THR A 64 9.41 22.37 -23.25
N SER A 65 10.49 22.49 -24.03
CA SER A 65 11.42 21.40 -24.29
C SER A 65 12.54 21.29 -23.26
N ALA A 66 12.67 22.25 -22.35
CA ALA A 66 13.59 22.18 -21.23
C ALA A 66 13.04 21.23 -20.16
N ILE A 67 13.88 20.28 -19.73
CA ILE A 67 13.49 19.22 -18.80
C ILE A 67 14.20 19.46 -17.48
N ASP A 68 13.44 19.56 -16.40
CA ASP A 68 13.92 19.64 -15.03
C ASP A 68 13.20 18.61 -14.13
N SER A 69 13.70 18.40 -12.93
CA SER A 69 13.17 17.47 -11.95
C SER A 69 11.71 17.76 -11.60
N THR A 70 11.30 19.01 -11.56
CA THR A 70 9.93 19.42 -11.27
C THR A 70 8.95 18.92 -12.34
N LEU A 71 9.31 19.04 -13.61
CA LEU A 71 8.46 18.57 -14.70
C LEU A 71 8.46 17.04 -14.80
N VAL A 72 9.61 16.41 -14.54
CA VAL A 72 9.72 14.93 -14.51
C VAL A 72 8.84 14.36 -13.42
N THR A 73 8.92 14.85 -12.20
CA THR A 73 8.10 14.36 -11.08
C THR A 73 6.61 14.62 -11.28
N LYS A 74 6.23 15.75 -11.90
CA LYS A 74 4.83 16.00 -12.30
C LYS A 74 4.34 14.99 -13.34
N ALA A 75 5.17 14.62 -14.32
CA ALA A 75 4.79 13.60 -15.30
C ALA A 75 4.59 12.23 -14.65
N ILE A 76 5.50 11.82 -13.76
CA ILE A 76 5.40 10.56 -13.00
C ILE A 76 4.14 10.58 -12.12
N ALA A 77 3.97 11.61 -11.31
CA ALA A 77 2.81 11.73 -10.43
C ALA A 77 1.47 11.75 -11.20
N GLN A 78 1.44 12.36 -12.39
CA GLN A 78 0.26 12.32 -13.24
C GLN A 78 -0.02 10.90 -13.76
N PHE A 79 1.01 10.16 -14.16
CA PHE A 79 0.86 8.77 -14.55
C PHE A 79 0.36 7.91 -13.36
N GLU A 80 0.95 8.04 -12.19
CA GLU A 80 0.54 7.30 -10.99
C GLU A 80 -0.92 7.58 -10.62
N ARG A 81 -1.43 8.80 -10.82
CA ARG A 81 -2.85 9.13 -10.63
C ARG A 81 -3.77 8.42 -11.61
N THR A 82 -3.27 7.94 -12.74
CA THR A 82 -4.05 7.14 -13.71
C THR A 82 -4.07 5.65 -13.38
N LEU A 83 -3.24 5.20 -12.46
CA LEU A 83 -3.18 3.80 -12.03
C LEU A 83 -4.36 3.48 -11.10
N ILE A 84 -5.50 3.14 -11.70
CA ILE A 84 -6.76 2.90 -10.99
C ILE A 84 -7.09 1.41 -11.04
N SER A 85 -7.09 0.76 -9.87
CA SER A 85 -7.51 -0.62 -9.67
C SER A 85 -8.88 -0.63 -8.99
N ALA A 86 -9.94 -1.01 -9.72
CA ALA A 86 -11.33 -0.95 -9.27
C ALA A 86 -12.21 -2.06 -9.89
N ASN A 87 -11.61 -3.10 -10.49
CA ASN A 87 -12.34 -4.18 -11.16
C ASN A 87 -11.89 -5.57 -10.67
N SER A 88 -11.71 -5.71 -9.34
CA SER A 88 -11.46 -7.01 -8.73
C SER A 88 -12.73 -7.88 -8.77
N LYS A 89 -12.55 -9.18 -8.50
CA LYS A 89 -13.70 -10.10 -8.33
C LYS A 89 -14.66 -9.60 -7.24
N PHE A 90 -14.14 -9.11 -6.13
CA PHE A 90 -14.96 -8.63 -5.02
C PHE A 90 -15.66 -7.30 -5.35
N ASP A 91 -15.07 -6.41 -6.16
CA ASP A 91 -15.77 -5.23 -6.68
C ASP A 91 -16.99 -5.64 -7.51
N ASN A 92 -16.84 -6.63 -8.37
CA ASN A 92 -17.93 -7.15 -9.19
C ASN A 92 -19.04 -7.80 -8.36
N TYR A 93 -18.71 -8.44 -7.24
CA TYR A 93 -19.71 -8.89 -6.27
C TYR A 93 -20.47 -7.72 -5.64
N LEU A 94 -19.76 -6.69 -5.16
CA LEU A 94 -20.40 -5.50 -4.57
C LEU A 94 -21.32 -4.76 -5.55
N LEU A 95 -21.00 -4.81 -6.85
CA LEU A 95 -21.84 -4.27 -7.93
C LEU A 95 -23.01 -5.18 -8.30
N GLY A 96 -23.10 -6.39 -7.75
CA GLY A 96 -24.15 -7.36 -8.08
C GLY A 96 -23.96 -8.07 -9.41
N ASN A 97 -22.77 -8.03 -10.00
CA ASN A 97 -22.45 -8.65 -11.30
C ASN A 97 -22.19 -10.16 -11.18
N ILE A 98 -21.67 -10.61 -10.04
CA ILE A 98 -21.30 -12.01 -9.76
C ILE A 98 -21.60 -12.37 -8.31
N GLU A 99 -21.66 -13.68 -8.02
CA GLU A 99 -21.69 -14.20 -6.65
C GLU A 99 -20.28 -14.63 -6.21
N PRO A 100 -19.88 -14.38 -4.95
CA PRO A 100 -18.63 -14.89 -4.38
C PRO A 100 -18.76 -16.40 -4.10
N THR A 101 -17.64 -17.06 -3.92
CA THR A 101 -17.67 -18.43 -3.36
C THR A 101 -18.04 -18.37 -1.86
N GLU A 102 -18.40 -19.53 -1.28
CA GLU A 102 -18.68 -19.63 0.16
C GLU A 102 -17.45 -19.23 0.99
N GLU A 103 -16.25 -19.63 0.55
CA GLU A 103 -14.99 -19.31 1.21
C GLU A 103 -14.68 -17.81 1.16
N GLU A 104 -14.88 -17.17 0.02
CA GLU A 104 -14.66 -15.71 -0.15
C GLU A 104 -15.64 -14.92 0.71
N LEU A 105 -16.91 -15.33 0.74
CA LEU A 105 -17.93 -14.68 1.57
C LEU A 105 -17.67 -14.88 3.07
N ASN A 106 -17.30 -16.10 3.48
CA ASN A 106 -16.92 -16.33 4.88
C ASN A 106 -15.65 -15.58 5.23
N GLY A 107 -14.65 -15.50 4.32
CA GLY A 107 -13.44 -14.71 4.50
C GLY A 107 -13.73 -13.22 4.70
N PHE A 108 -14.66 -12.65 3.93
CA PHE A 108 -15.15 -11.29 4.16
C PHE A 108 -15.82 -11.14 5.52
N ASN A 109 -16.65 -12.11 5.94
CA ASN A 109 -17.27 -12.09 7.26
C ASN A 109 -16.23 -12.20 8.39
N VAL A 110 -15.17 -13.01 8.22
CA VAL A 110 -14.03 -13.04 9.16
C VAL A 110 -13.36 -11.68 9.24
N PHE A 111 -13.09 -11.04 8.11
CA PHE A 111 -12.48 -9.73 8.00
C PHE A 111 -13.27 -8.64 8.75
N MET A 112 -14.60 -8.69 8.67
CA MET A 112 -15.52 -7.70 9.24
C MET A 112 -15.92 -7.97 10.70
N ASP A 113 -15.63 -9.15 11.25
CA ASP A 113 -16.08 -9.55 12.59
C ASP A 113 -15.05 -9.15 13.65
N GLU A 114 -15.43 -8.25 14.57
CA GLU A 114 -14.61 -7.79 15.70
C GLU A 114 -14.14 -8.90 16.66
N ASN A 115 -14.83 -10.05 16.66
CA ASN A 115 -14.49 -11.20 17.49
C ASN A 115 -13.61 -12.21 16.78
N ARG A 116 -13.39 -12.03 15.46
CA ARG A 116 -12.61 -12.94 14.60
C ARG A 116 -11.41 -12.19 14.01
N GLY A 117 -11.52 -11.66 12.78
CA GLY A 117 -10.40 -11.00 12.09
C GLY A 117 -10.13 -9.59 12.55
N ASP A 118 -11.17 -8.81 12.79
CA ASP A 118 -11.12 -7.40 13.21
C ASP A 118 -10.26 -6.49 12.29
N CYS A 119 -10.18 -6.86 10.99
CA CYS A 119 -9.27 -6.21 10.04
C CYS A 119 -9.81 -4.87 9.52
N PHE A 120 -11.12 -4.69 9.52
CA PHE A 120 -11.79 -3.57 8.88
C PHE A 120 -11.51 -2.22 9.53
N HIS A 121 -11.11 -2.17 10.79
CA HIS A 121 -10.82 -0.93 11.49
C HIS A 121 -9.65 -0.15 10.83
N CYS A 122 -8.63 -0.86 10.35
CA CYS A 122 -7.47 -0.27 9.69
C CYS A 122 -7.55 -0.35 8.15
N HIS A 123 -8.26 -1.37 7.64
CA HIS A 123 -8.31 -1.62 6.18
C HIS A 123 -9.66 -1.27 5.55
N GLY A 124 -10.58 -0.67 6.31
CA GLY A 124 -11.89 -0.27 5.79
C GLY A 124 -12.85 -1.45 5.58
N SER A 125 -13.90 -1.23 4.78
CA SER A 125 -15.00 -2.18 4.59
C SER A 125 -15.47 -2.17 3.13
N ASP A 126 -16.57 -2.87 2.85
CA ASP A 126 -17.31 -2.82 1.59
C ASP A 126 -17.74 -1.40 1.18
N LYS A 127 -17.73 -0.44 2.12
CA LYS A 127 -18.00 0.99 1.87
C LYS A 127 -16.73 1.81 1.64
N ASN A 128 -15.56 1.22 1.79
CA ASN A 128 -14.28 1.84 1.50
C ASN A 128 -13.53 1.02 0.44
N PRO A 129 -13.75 1.32 -0.86
CA PRO A 129 -13.19 0.53 -1.96
C PRO A 129 -11.67 0.63 -2.09
N LEU A 130 -11.02 1.46 -1.31
CA LEU A 130 -9.55 1.53 -1.25
C LEU A 130 -8.96 0.41 -0.39
N TRP A 131 -9.75 -0.19 0.51
CA TRP A 131 -9.31 -1.22 1.46
C TRP A 131 -8.12 -0.77 2.31
N THR A 132 -8.16 0.48 2.75
CA THR A 132 -7.25 1.13 3.69
C THR A 132 -7.93 2.37 4.28
N ASP A 133 -7.60 2.71 5.51
CA ASP A 133 -7.95 3.99 6.14
C ASP A 133 -6.90 5.08 5.89
N ASN A 134 -5.72 4.70 5.32
CA ASN A 134 -4.55 5.56 5.13
C ASN A 134 -3.95 6.14 6.43
N ILE A 135 -4.31 5.63 7.59
CA ILE A 135 -3.81 6.09 8.90
C ILE A 135 -2.58 5.27 9.32
N PHE A 136 -1.85 5.77 10.31
CA PHE A 136 -0.63 5.14 10.83
C PHE A 136 -0.95 4.32 12.08
N HIS A 137 -0.64 3.03 12.04
CA HIS A 137 -0.88 2.09 13.12
C HIS A 137 0.36 1.32 13.49
N ASN A 138 0.52 1.01 14.77
CA ASN A 138 1.43 -0.02 15.22
C ASN A 138 0.65 -1.34 15.30
N ASN A 139 0.92 -2.22 14.36
CA ASN A 139 0.22 -3.49 14.18
C ASN A 139 0.79 -4.65 15.01
N GLY A 140 1.60 -4.36 16.02
CA GLY A 140 2.17 -5.39 16.89
C GLY A 140 3.20 -6.30 16.21
N LEU A 141 3.94 -5.78 15.23
CA LEU A 141 4.95 -6.56 14.51
C LEU A 141 6.22 -6.79 15.34
N ASP A 142 6.61 -5.79 16.12
CA ASP A 142 7.79 -5.80 16.97
C ASP A 142 7.51 -5.35 18.40
N GLU A 143 8.21 -5.93 19.36
CA GLU A 143 8.20 -5.51 20.78
C GLU A 143 9.09 -4.27 21.01
N THR A 144 10.19 -4.19 20.27
CA THR A 144 11.15 -3.08 20.24
C THR A 144 11.43 -2.68 18.80
N PHE A 145 11.58 -1.38 18.57
CA PHE A 145 11.64 -0.85 17.20
C PHE A 145 13.08 -0.61 16.75
N SER A 146 13.50 -1.24 15.65
CA SER A 146 14.71 -0.89 14.91
C SER A 146 14.42 0.20 13.86
N ASP A 147 13.18 0.25 13.38
CA ASP A 147 12.62 1.29 12.52
C ASP A 147 11.48 1.97 13.31
N LEU A 148 11.59 3.28 13.49
CA LEU A 148 10.62 4.06 14.25
C LEU A 148 9.38 4.46 13.43
N GLY A 149 9.41 4.27 12.10
CA GLY A 149 8.32 4.64 11.23
C GLY A 149 7.91 6.10 11.39
N LEU A 150 6.61 6.38 11.62
CA LEU A 150 6.11 7.74 11.83
C LEU A 150 6.86 8.50 12.95
N GLY A 151 7.34 7.79 13.98
CA GLY A 151 8.10 8.39 15.07
C GLY A 151 9.41 9.05 14.63
N GLU A 152 10.06 8.55 13.57
CA GLU A 152 11.23 9.20 12.96
C GLU A 152 10.86 10.56 12.34
N VAL A 153 9.67 10.65 11.77
CA VAL A 153 9.18 11.86 11.07
C VAL A 153 8.67 12.92 12.05
N THR A 154 7.92 12.50 13.08
CA THR A 154 7.29 13.41 14.04
C THR A 154 8.22 13.80 15.19
N GLY A 155 9.19 12.95 15.52
CA GLY A 155 10.00 13.08 16.73
C GLY A 155 9.21 12.79 18.02
N ASP A 156 7.97 12.32 17.94
CA ASP A 156 7.15 11.95 19.10
C ASP A 156 7.32 10.47 19.41
N PRO A 157 7.79 10.10 20.61
CA PRO A 157 7.89 8.70 21.00
C PRO A 157 6.56 7.92 21.00
N ALA A 158 5.42 8.62 21.07
CA ALA A 158 4.10 8.01 20.95
C ALA A 158 3.80 7.49 19.53
N ASP A 159 4.57 7.93 18.52
CA ASP A 159 4.43 7.51 17.13
C ASP A 159 5.43 6.42 16.72
N ASN A 160 6.32 5.99 17.61
CA ASN A 160 7.31 4.96 17.33
C ASN A 160 6.64 3.63 16.91
N GLY A 161 7.13 3.03 15.82
CA GLY A 161 6.65 1.76 15.29
C GLY A 161 5.30 1.83 14.58
N LYS A 162 4.77 3.05 14.33
CA LYS A 162 3.58 3.24 13.52
C LYS A 162 3.94 3.35 12.05
N PHE A 163 3.24 2.59 11.23
CA PHE A 163 3.37 2.60 9.77
C PHE A 163 2.01 2.78 9.12
N LYS A 164 2.01 3.35 7.92
CA LYS A 164 0.78 3.61 7.17
C LYS A 164 0.10 2.29 6.79
N SER A 165 -1.20 2.19 7.07
CA SER A 165 -2.03 1.07 6.63
C SER A 165 -2.08 1.02 5.11
N PRO A 166 -1.58 -0.03 4.44
CA PRO A 166 -1.59 -0.13 2.99
C PRO A 166 -2.95 -0.61 2.48
N SER A 167 -3.25 -0.32 1.21
CA SER A 167 -4.37 -0.94 0.53
C SER A 167 -4.19 -2.46 0.47
N LEU A 168 -5.27 -3.21 0.71
CA LEU A 168 -5.30 -4.67 0.54
C LEU A 168 -5.59 -5.11 -0.90
N ARG A 169 -5.79 -4.17 -1.82
CA ARG A 169 -5.94 -4.51 -3.23
C ARG A 169 -4.66 -5.11 -3.79
N ASN A 170 -4.83 -6.08 -4.66
CA ASN A 170 -3.73 -6.66 -5.44
C ASN A 170 -2.62 -7.32 -4.62
N LEU A 171 -2.90 -7.77 -3.39
CA LEU A 171 -1.90 -8.38 -2.50
C LEU A 171 -1.14 -9.55 -3.14
N VAL A 172 -1.78 -10.32 -4.03
CA VAL A 172 -1.13 -11.44 -4.73
C VAL A 172 0.11 -11.01 -5.55
N PHE A 173 0.20 -9.73 -5.93
CA PHE A 173 1.26 -9.18 -6.75
C PHE A 173 2.28 -8.34 -5.97
N THR A 174 2.06 -8.11 -4.66
CA THR A 174 2.83 -7.13 -3.88
C THR A 174 3.67 -7.75 -2.76
N ALA A 175 3.87 -9.06 -2.78
CA ALA A 175 4.83 -9.71 -1.89
C ALA A 175 6.28 -9.16 -2.14
N PRO A 176 7.15 -9.11 -1.10
CA PRO A 176 6.91 -9.48 0.30
C PRO A 176 6.09 -8.45 1.07
N TYR A 177 5.57 -8.84 2.25
CA TYR A 177 4.63 -8.06 3.04
C TYR A 177 5.27 -7.42 4.28
N MET A 178 4.54 -6.49 4.90
CA MET A 178 4.91 -5.54 5.94
C MET A 178 5.83 -4.42 5.41
N HIS A 179 6.13 -3.43 6.26
CA HIS A 179 6.97 -2.31 5.86
C HIS A 179 8.41 -2.71 5.52
N ASP A 180 8.90 -3.76 6.15
CA ASP A 180 10.28 -4.30 5.99
C ASP A 180 10.36 -5.56 5.12
N GLY A 181 9.23 -6.04 4.59
CA GLY A 181 9.19 -7.19 3.69
C GLY A 181 9.47 -8.54 4.35
N ARG A 182 9.32 -8.67 5.67
CA ARG A 182 9.69 -9.88 6.41
C ARG A 182 8.85 -11.12 6.09
N PHE A 183 7.63 -10.97 5.60
CA PHE A 183 6.75 -12.09 5.25
C PHE A 183 6.68 -12.28 3.74
N ALA A 184 6.96 -13.50 3.30
CA ALA A 184 6.93 -13.86 1.88
C ALA A 184 5.52 -14.23 1.40
N THR A 185 4.63 -14.65 2.30
CA THR A 185 3.29 -15.18 1.98
C THR A 185 2.19 -14.52 2.78
N LEU A 186 0.96 -14.52 2.24
CA LEU A 186 -0.22 -14.04 2.96
C LEU A 186 -0.55 -14.90 4.18
N GLU A 187 -0.21 -16.19 4.15
CA GLU A 187 -0.36 -17.09 5.29
C GLU A 187 0.48 -16.63 6.48
N GLU A 188 1.71 -16.18 6.25
CA GLU A 188 2.57 -15.64 7.31
C GLU A 188 1.97 -14.36 7.89
N VAL A 189 1.40 -13.47 7.05
CA VAL A 189 0.70 -12.27 7.49
C VAL A 189 -0.53 -12.62 8.34
N ILE A 190 -1.38 -13.54 7.87
CA ILE A 190 -2.58 -13.98 8.60
C ILE A 190 -2.19 -14.66 9.92
N ASN A 191 -1.14 -15.47 9.94
CA ASN A 191 -0.63 -16.09 11.14
C ASN A 191 -0.08 -15.06 12.14
N HIS A 192 0.59 -14.01 11.65
CA HIS A 192 1.03 -12.91 12.52
C HIS A 192 -0.16 -12.30 13.29
N TYR A 193 -1.23 -11.91 12.61
CA TYR A 193 -2.42 -11.34 13.26
C TYR A 193 -3.19 -12.36 14.10
N SER A 194 -3.15 -13.64 13.72
CA SER A 194 -3.81 -14.71 14.46
C SER A 194 -3.15 -15.05 15.79
N GLU A 195 -1.80 -15.14 15.82
CA GLU A 195 -1.07 -15.70 16.97
C GLU A 195 0.36 -15.13 17.16
N GLY A 196 0.77 -14.14 16.36
CA GLY A 196 2.12 -13.60 16.34
C GLY A 196 2.28 -12.18 16.89
N LEU A 197 1.19 -11.55 17.36
CA LEU A 197 1.23 -10.16 17.83
C LEU A 197 2.19 -9.95 19.00
N LYS A 198 2.99 -8.89 18.92
CA LYS A 198 3.90 -8.44 19.97
C LYS A 198 3.32 -7.20 20.66
N ASN A 199 3.37 -7.19 21.98
CA ASN A 199 3.01 -6.01 22.75
C ASN A 199 4.17 -5.01 22.79
N SER A 200 3.87 -3.74 22.66
CA SER A 200 4.85 -2.65 22.71
C SER A 200 4.22 -1.38 23.30
N PRO A 201 5.01 -0.39 23.71
CA PRO A 201 4.48 0.83 24.34
C PRO A 201 3.51 1.64 23.49
N THR A 202 3.60 1.52 22.17
CA THR A 202 2.82 2.28 21.19
C THR A 202 1.84 1.41 20.40
N ILE A 203 1.60 0.16 20.87
CA ILE A 203 0.66 -0.75 20.20
C ILE A 203 -0.69 -0.05 19.98
N ASP A 204 -1.25 -0.20 18.78
CA ASP A 204 -2.54 0.41 18.48
C ASP A 204 -3.63 -0.17 19.39
N PRO A 205 -4.49 0.67 20.01
CA PRO A 205 -5.59 0.21 20.84
C PRO A 205 -6.57 -0.74 20.12
N LEU A 206 -6.61 -0.70 18.78
CA LEU A 206 -7.41 -1.63 17.97
C LEU A 206 -6.82 -3.04 17.93
N MET A 207 -5.55 -3.24 18.34
CA MET A 207 -4.95 -4.58 18.53
C MET A 207 -5.43 -5.21 19.85
N LYS A 208 -6.75 -5.29 20.05
CA LYS A 208 -7.44 -5.68 21.28
C LYS A 208 -6.99 -7.03 21.86
N LYS A 209 -6.50 -7.93 21.01
CA LYS A 209 -6.11 -9.32 21.39
C LYS A 209 -4.59 -9.50 21.57
N VAL A 210 -3.82 -8.42 21.60
CA VAL A 210 -2.35 -8.51 21.72
C VAL A 210 -1.90 -9.29 22.97
N ALA A 211 -2.60 -9.18 24.09
CA ALA A 211 -2.28 -9.92 25.33
C ALA A 211 -2.46 -11.44 25.18
N GLN A 212 -3.26 -11.91 24.21
CA GLN A 212 -3.46 -13.31 23.84
C GLN A 212 -2.52 -13.74 22.70
N GLY A 213 -1.68 -12.85 22.19
CA GLY A 213 -0.81 -13.08 21.05
C GLY A 213 -1.48 -12.89 19.68
N GLY A 214 -2.77 -12.59 19.64
CA GLY A 214 -3.54 -12.38 18.42
C GLY A 214 -5.00 -12.81 18.52
N VAL A 215 -5.71 -12.78 17.39
CA VAL A 215 -7.17 -13.05 17.36
C VAL A 215 -7.52 -14.53 17.43
N GLY A 216 -6.57 -15.46 17.20
CA GLY A 216 -6.77 -16.89 17.36
C GLY A 216 -7.70 -17.52 16.32
N LEU A 217 -7.51 -17.23 15.03
CA LEU A 217 -8.33 -17.75 13.94
C LEU A 217 -8.20 -19.27 13.81
N SER A 218 -9.31 -19.94 13.50
CA SER A 218 -9.27 -21.35 13.08
C SER A 218 -8.58 -21.50 11.72
N ASP A 219 -8.10 -22.71 11.41
CA ASP A 219 -7.48 -22.99 10.10
C ASP A 219 -8.44 -22.70 8.94
N LYS A 220 -9.74 -22.97 9.14
CA LYS A 220 -10.77 -22.63 8.16
C LYS A 220 -10.89 -21.11 7.98
N ASP A 221 -10.93 -20.34 9.06
CA ASP A 221 -11.03 -18.88 8.98
C ASP A 221 -9.81 -18.27 8.31
N LYS A 222 -8.61 -18.79 8.59
CA LYS A 222 -7.37 -18.35 7.91
C LYS A 222 -7.42 -18.62 6.41
N ALA A 223 -7.88 -19.81 6.00
CA ALA A 223 -8.01 -20.16 4.59
C ALA A 223 -9.07 -19.31 3.87
N ASP A 224 -10.22 -19.12 4.49
CA ASP A 224 -11.32 -18.33 3.94
C ASP A 224 -10.96 -16.84 3.86
N LEU A 225 -10.31 -16.28 4.90
CA LEU A 225 -9.79 -14.90 4.89
C LEU A 225 -8.80 -14.70 3.75
N LYS A 226 -7.89 -15.66 3.53
CA LYS A 226 -6.98 -15.61 2.38
C LYS A 226 -7.75 -15.60 1.06
N SER A 227 -8.80 -16.41 0.91
CA SER A 227 -9.61 -16.46 -0.31
C SER A 227 -10.28 -15.10 -0.58
N PHE A 228 -10.79 -14.43 0.45
CA PHE A 228 -11.31 -13.06 0.33
C PHE A 228 -10.22 -12.07 -0.10
N LEU A 229 -9.05 -12.09 0.55
CA LEU A 229 -7.94 -11.17 0.20
C LEU A 229 -7.47 -11.35 -1.24
N LEU A 230 -7.46 -12.59 -1.76
CA LEU A 230 -7.15 -12.86 -3.16
C LEU A 230 -8.25 -12.33 -4.10
N ALA A 231 -9.52 -12.33 -3.68
CA ALA A 231 -10.64 -11.79 -4.45
C ALA A 231 -10.57 -10.25 -4.63
N LEU A 232 -9.71 -9.55 -3.87
CA LEU A 232 -9.41 -8.12 -4.04
C LEU A 232 -8.39 -7.84 -5.17
N SER A 233 -7.97 -8.85 -5.91
CA SER A 233 -7.01 -8.72 -7.02
C SER A 233 -7.71 -8.33 -8.32
N ASP A 234 -7.15 -7.31 -8.98
CA ASP A 234 -7.65 -6.77 -10.24
C ASP A 234 -6.71 -7.18 -11.38
N TYR A 235 -7.04 -8.29 -12.03
CA TYR A 235 -6.24 -8.86 -13.12
C TYR A 235 -6.31 -8.04 -14.41
N GLU A 236 -7.38 -7.27 -14.62
CA GLU A 236 -7.48 -6.38 -15.77
C GLU A 236 -6.52 -5.20 -15.62
N PHE A 237 -6.46 -4.61 -14.44
CA PHE A 237 -5.51 -3.55 -14.11
C PHE A 237 -4.06 -4.02 -14.35
N ILE A 238 -3.66 -5.19 -13.80
CA ILE A 238 -2.31 -5.72 -13.94
C ILE A 238 -1.94 -6.04 -15.40
N ASN A 239 -2.91 -6.40 -16.21
CA ASN A 239 -2.70 -6.76 -17.63
C ASN A 239 -3.01 -5.61 -18.59
N ASN A 240 -3.36 -4.43 -18.10
CA ASN A 240 -3.70 -3.29 -18.94
C ASN A 240 -2.52 -2.92 -19.87
N PRO A 241 -2.71 -2.96 -21.20
CA PRO A 241 -1.65 -2.63 -22.15
C PRO A 241 -1.18 -1.18 -22.07
N ASP A 242 -2.03 -0.25 -21.61
CA ASP A 242 -1.71 1.17 -21.48
C ASP A 242 -0.67 1.44 -20.38
N PHE A 243 -0.48 0.49 -19.45
CA PHE A 243 0.51 0.57 -18.36
C PHE A 243 1.80 -0.20 -18.67
N LYS A 244 1.87 -0.87 -19.82
CA LYS A 244 3.07 -1.60 -20.24
C LYS A 244 3.99 -0.68 -21.05
N ASN A 245 5.30 -0.95 -20.99
CA ASN A 245 6.27 -0.26 -21.85
C ASN A 245 5.83 -0.36 -23.31
N GLN A 246 5.65 0.79 -23.91
CA GLN A 246 5.39 0.95 -25.34
C GLN A 246 6.72 1.10 -26.09
#